data_adfc8662e040562ce5b484d7c1863f56
#
_entry.id   adfc8662e040562ce5b484d7c1863f56
#
_cell.length_a   1.000
_cell.length_b   1.000
_cell.length_c   1.000
_cell.angle_alpha   90.00
_cell.angle_beta   90.00
_cell.angle_gamma   90.00
#
_symmetry.space_group_name_H-M   'P 1'
#
loop_
_entity.id
_entity.type
_entity.pdbx_description
1 polymer ?
#
loop_
_entity_poly.entity_id
_entity_poly.type
_entity_poly.pdbx_seq_one_letter_code
_entity_poly.pdbx_strand_id
1 'polypeptide(L)'
;SVDTVTESDAQTTVSEDQENPEETTQEEVSEDEAVPADESDAITDFETAYKAYTFGANVSGPDAISADKNTVAVLDVRSSVNYDISHLEGSFSTPVFNEDGSIIQTSEDATAKAFTKTVTNNANFQNKELYLLCNSGARGARAAAVLLQRAGYDTSRIHTITGGATGLEVRYAFLGTNNAVTGAEAVAAVDSNDVVIVDVRTKENFANGHLKNSLSLPVFYLNEEGKQVVAETNQDPYAKTFAEYVQAHLS
;
A
#
# COMPACT_ATOMS: atom_id res chain seq x y z
N SER A 1 -57.81 24.93 19.91
CA SER A 1 -57.68 26.33 20.26
C SER A 1 -56.29 26.74 19.78
N VAL A 2 -56.09 27.25 18.57
CA VAL A 2 -56.35 28.55 17.96
C VAL A 2 -55.69 29.65 18.77
N ASP A 3 -54.78 30.34 18.18
CA ASP A 3 -54.75 31.67 17.58
C ASP A 3 -53.31 32.09 17.30
N THR A 4 -52.92 32.36 16.12
CA THR A 4 -53.11 33.47 15.15
C THR A 4 -52.41 34.80 15.50
N VAL A 5 -51.51 35.22 14.56
CA VAL A 5 -51.33 36.55 13.93
C VAL A 5 -50.62 37.63 14.76
N THR A 6 -49.63 38.34 14.22
CA THR A 6 -49.76 39.46 13.32
C THR A 6 -48.45 39.99 12.76
N GLU A 7 -48.49 40.40 11.50
CA GLU A 7 -47.60 41.27 10.74
C GLU A 7 -47.38 42.65 11.39
N SER A 8 -46.30 43.31 11.00
CA SER A 8 -46.27 44.77 10.83
C SER A 8 -45.12 45.19 9.91
N ASP A 9 -45.54 45.76 8.79
CA ASP A 9 -44.79 46.55 7.82
C ASP A 9 -44.17 47.82 8.42
N ALA A 10 -43.07 48.26 7.80
CA ALA A 10 -42.79 49.67 7.59
C ALA A 10 -41.78 49.86 6.45
N GLN A 11 -42.29 50.45 5.38
CA GLN A 11 -41.63 51.05 4.22
C GLN A 11 -40.90 52.34 4.59
N THR A 12 -39.93 52.72 3.68
CA THR A 12 -39.67 54.08 3.14
C THR A 12 -38.15 54.33 3.11
N THR A 13 -37.46 54.82 2.11
CA THR A 13 -37.69 55.50 0.82
C THR A 13 -36.37 55.53 0.02
N VAL A 14 -36.54 55.49 -1.27
CA VAL A 14 -35.76 55.87 -2.46
C VAL A 14 -34.69 56.97 -2.29
N SER A 15 -33.55 56.78 -2.95
CA SER A 15 -32.89 57.81 -3.76
C SER A 15 -32.08 57.15 -4.90
N GLU A 16 -32.43 57.57 -6.10
CA GLU A 16 -31.74 57.35 -7.37
C GLU A 16 -30.44 58.15 -7.40
N ASP A 17 -29.41 57.54 -7.99
CA ASP A 17 -28.56 58.28 -8.94
C ASP A 17 -27.86 57.27 -9.88
N GLN A 18 -27.94 57.64 -11.14
CA GLN A 18 -27.42 56.99 -12.32
C GLN A 18 -25.92 57.17 -12.42
N GLU A 19 -25.20 56.19 -13.00
CA GLU A 19 -24.35 56.37 -14.19
C GLU A 19 -23.68 55.01 -14.55
N ASN A 20 -24.01 54.52 -15.62
CA ASN A 20 -23.45 54.11 -16.92
C ASN A 20 -22.26 53.10 -16.95
N PRO A 21 -22.24 52.22 -17.92
CA PRO A 21 -21.56 50.94 -17.91
C PRO A 21 -20.15 51.02 -18.47
N GLU A 22 -19.18 50.44 -17.77
CA GLU A 22 -17.92 50.01 -18.38
C GLU A 22 -17.93 48.51 -18.66
N GLU A 23 -17.72 48.27 -19.90
CA GLU A 23 -17.49 47.05 -20.61
C GLU A 23 -16.32 46.29 -19.97
N THR A 24 -16.61 45.20 -19.24
CA THR A 24 -15.55 44.29 -18.77
C THR A 24 -15.56 43.04 -19.64
N THR A 25 -14.62 43.02 -20.53
CA THR A 25 -14.17 41.85 -21.29
C THR A 25 -14.07 40.61 -20.38
N GLN A 26 -14.79 39.58 -20.75
CA GLN A 26 -14.58 38.24 -20.24
C GLN A 26 -13.22 37.74 -20.77
N GLU A 27 -12.20 37.71 -19.91
CA GLU A 27 -11.06 36.85 -20.08
C GLU A 27 -11.49 35.43 -19.70
N GLU A 28 -11.61 34.58 -20.73
CA GLU A 28 -11.55 33.14 -20.55
C GLU A 28 -10.17 32.79 -20.00
N VAL A 29 -10.09 32.55 -18.71
CA VAL A 29 -8.93 31.92 -18.09
C VAL A 29 -9.03 30.43 -18.41
N SER A 30 -8.36 30.02 -19.46
CA SER A 30 -7.98 28.61 -19.64
C SER A 30 -6.94 28.30 -18.58
N GLU A 31 -7.36 27.72 -17.46
CA GLU A 31 -6.45 27.09 -16.49
C GLU A 31 -5.91 25.81 -17.11
N ASP A 32 -4.95 25.97 -18.00
CA ASP A 32 -3.93 24.96 -18.27
C ASP A 32 -2.87 25.17 -17.18
N GLU A 33 -3.07 24.49 -16.03
CA GLU A 33 -2.05 24.47 -14.97
C GLU A 33 -0.82 23.73 -15.53
N ALA A 34 0.04 24.49 -16.19
CA ALA A 34 1.37 24.02 -16.56
C ALA A 34 2.12 23.67 -15.27
N VAL A 35 2.43 22.40 -15.08
CA VAL A 35 3.34 21.88 -14.05
C VAL A 35 4.59 22.76 -14.08
N PRO A 36 5.07 23.31 -12.95
CA PRO A 36 6.27 24.14 -12.92
C PRO A 36 7.44 23.43 -13.59
N ALA A 37 8.21 24.11 -14.42
CA ALA A 37 9.33 23.55 -15.17
C ALA A 37 10.33 22.79 -14.28
N ASP A 38 10.52 23.24 -13.05
CA ASP A 38 11.37 22.61 -12.04
C ASP A 38 10.87 21.22 -11.61
N GLU A 39 9.57 21.02 -11.50
CA GLU A 39 8.98 19.71 -11.14
C GLU A 39 9.08 18.72 -12.32
N SER A 40 8.88 19.19 -13.54
CA SER A 40 9.04 18.38 -14.76
C SER A 40 10.49 17.90 -14.92
N ASP A 41 11.47 18.75 -14.67
CA ASP A 41 12.88 18.39 -14.73
C ASP A 41 13.25 17.37 -13.64
N ALA A 42 12.73 17.52 -12.43
CA ALA A 42 12.93 16.58 -11.32
C ALA A 42 12.33 15.19 -11.61
N ILE A 43 11.15 15.15 -12.24
CA ILE A 43 10.51 13.88 -12.68
C ILE A 43 11.37 13.21 -13.74
N THR A 44 11.80 13.96 -14.77
CA THR A 44 12.62 13.44 -15.87
C THR A 44 13.96 12.91 -15.36
N ASP A 45 14.60 13.60 -14.42
CA ASP A 45 15.86 13.17 -13.82
C ASP A 45 15.69 11.88 -13.00
N PHE A 46 14.65 11.78 -12.18
CA PHE A 46 14.36 10.56 -11.42
C PHE A 46 14.03 9.40 -12.34
N GLU A 47 13.19 9.60 -13.34
CA GLU A 47 12.81 8.58 -14.32
C GLU A 47 14.02 8.08 -15.11
N THR A 48 14.94 8.97 -15.49
CA THR A 48 16.18 8.61 -16.17
C THR A 48 17.05 7.74 -15.29
N ALA A 49 17.29 8.12 -14.04
CA ALA A 49 18.03 7.33 -13.06
C ALA A 49 17.35 5.98 -12.79
N TYR A 50 16.02 5.97 -12.65
CA TYR A 50 15.24 4.76 -12.45
C TYR A 50 15.36 3.78 -13.63
N LYS A 51 15.29 4.26 -14.87
CA LYS A 51 15.45 3.42 -16.08
C LYS A 51 16.88 2.89 -16.24
N ALA A 52 17.86 3.67 -15.85
CA ALA A 52 19.28 3.32 -15.97
C ALA A 52 19.75 2.39 -14.83
N TYR A 53 19.05 2.34 -13.70
CA TYR A 53 19.50 1.55 -12.56
C TYR A 53 19.47 0.05 -12.83
N THR A 54 20.58 -0.60 -12.56
CA THR A 54 20.72 -2.07 -12.64
C THR A 54 21.28 -2.60 -11.32
N PHE A 55 20.70 -3.69 -10.83
CA PHE A 55 21.24 -4.38 -9.66
C PHE A 55 22.49 -5.17 -10.06
N GLY A 56 23.54 -5.09 -9.25
CA GLY A 56 24.75 -5.87 -9.46
C GLY A 56 24.54 -7.37 -9.18
N ALA A 57 23.71 -7.69 -8.19
CA ALA A 57 23.32 -9.05 -7.85
C ALA A 57 21.90 -9.07 -7.30
N ASN A 58 21.19 -10.17 -7.56
CA ASN A 58 19.90 -10.46 -6.97
C ASN A 58 20.07 -11.53 -5.88
N VAL A 59 19.20 -11.48 -4.88
CA VAL A 59 19.18 -12.44 -3.77
C VAL A 59 17.97 -13.35 -3.92
N SER A 60 18.12 -14.63 -3.68
CA SER A 60 16.97 -15.54 -3.66
C SER A 60 16.08 -15.30 -2.43
N GLY A 61 14.80 -15.67 -2.52
CA GLY A 61 13.89 -15.58 -1.38
C GLY A 61 14.41 -16.38 -0.15
N PRO A 62 14.81 -17.65 -0.29
CA PRO A 62 15.41 -18.42 0.80
C PRO A 62 16.63 -17.77 1.44
N ASP A 63 17.54 -17.21 0.64
CA ASP A 63 18.73 -16.52 1.16
C ASP A 63 18.35 -15.26 1.93
N ALA A 64 17.34 -14.51 1.46
CA ALA A 64 16.85 -13.34 2.16
C ALA A 64 16.20 -13.68 3.51
N ILE A 65 15.46 -14.80 3.58
CA ILE A 65 14.82 -15.30 4.81
C ILE A 65 15.87 -15.76 5.83
N SER A 66 16.92 -16.45 5.38
CA SER A 66 17.97 -17.00 6.23
C SER A 66 19.13 -16.03 6.51
N ALA A 67 19.06 -14.80 5.98
CA ALA A 67 20.14 -13.82 6.11
C ALA A 67 20.41 -13.45 7.58
N ASP A 68 21.70 -13.31 7.90
CA ASP A 68 22.11 -12.83 9.21
C ASP A 68 21.74 -11.36 9.40
N LYS A 69 20.81 -11.10 10.31
CA LYS A 69 20.30 -9.75 10.65
C LYS A 69 21.37 -8.80 11.19
N ASN A 70 22.57 -9.30 11.56
CA ASN A 70 23.69 -8.46 11.95
C ASN A 70 24.42 -7.85 10.74
N THR A 71 24.41 -8.53 9.61
CA THR A 71 25.13 -8.14 8.38
C THR A 71 24.19 -7.72 7.25
N VAL A 72 22.92 -8.07 7.32
CA VAL A 72 21.90 -7.77 6.32
C VAL A 72 20.74 -7.01 6.95
N ALA A 73 20.18 -6.04 6.22
CA ALA A 73 18.91 -5.43 6.53
C ALA A 73 17.95 -5.64 5.34
N VAL A 74 16.79 -6.22 5.60
CA VAL A 74 15.71 -6.35 4.61
C VAL A 74 14.82 -5.12 4.71
N LEU A 75 14.77 -4.32 3.65
CA LEU A 75 13.93 -3.16 3.52
C LEU A 75 12.68 -3.55 2.72
N ASP A 76 11.54 -3.60 3.38
CA ASP A 76 10.26 -3.82 2.72
C ASP A 76 9.77 -2.48 2.16
N VAL A 77 9.88 -2.34 0.84
CA VAL A 77 9.58 -1.11 0.11
C VAL A 77 8.17 -1.08 -0.47
N ARG A 78 7.32 -2.05 -0.12
CA ARG A 78 5.90 -2.05 -0.44
C ARG A 78 5.19 -0.91 0.30
N SER A 79 3.90 -0.70 0.04
CA SER A 79 3.12 0.24 0.84
C SER A 79 3.07 -0.18 2.32
N SER A 80 2.90 0.77 3.24
CA SER A 80 2.72 0.49 4.66
C SER A 80 1.57 -0.47 4.93
N VAL A 81 0.48 -0.34 4.18
CA VAL A 81 -0.67 -1.26 4.28
C VAL A 81 -0.27 -2.71 3.98
N ASN A 82 0.53 -2.94 2.91
CA ASN A 82 1.00 -4.28 2.59
C ASN A 82 1.94 -4.84 3.66
N TYR A 83 2.78 -3.99 4.24
CA TYR A 83 3.65 -4.36 5.35
C TYR A 83 2.84 -4.76 6.59
N ASP A 84 1.83 -3.98 6.96
CA ASP A 84 0.98 -4.22 8.13
C ASP A 84 0.16 -5.50 7.99
N ILE A 85 -0.31 -5.81 6.78
CA ILE A 85 -1.03 -7.06 6.50
C ILE A 85 -0.10 -8.26 6.69
N SER A 86 1.08 -8.21 6.12
CA SER A 86 2.10 -9.27 6.27
C SER A 86 3.48 -8.78 5.82
N HIS A 87 4.52 -9.12 6.56
CA HIS A 87 5.90 -8.76 6.23
C HIS A 87 6.88 -9.88 6.60
N LEU A 88 8.06 -9.82 6.06
CA LEU A 88 9.13 -10.74 6.41
C LEU A 88 9.63 -10.42 7.82
N GLU A 89 9.75 -11.44 8.67
CA GLU A 89 10.19 -11.27 10.05
C GLU A 89 11.54 -10.56 10.15
N GLY A 90 11.56 -9.44 10.87
CA GLY A 90 12.74 -8.59 11.06
C GLY A 90 13.06 -7.68 9.87
N SER A 91 12.17 -7.57 8.88
CA SER A 91 12.25 -6.53 7.86
C SER A 91 11.82 -5.16 8.40
N PHE A 92 12.25 -4.12 7.72
CA PHE A 92 11.93 -2.74 8.06
C PHE A 92 10.96 -2.17 7.03
N SER A 93 9.84 -1.56 7.49
CA SER A 93 8.92 -0.84 6.62
C SER A 93 9.56 0.46 6.13
N THR A 94 9.83 0.51 4.83
CA THR A 94 10.44 1.66 4.15
C THR A 94 9.74 1.86 2.79
N PRO A 95 8.48 2.31 2.79
CA PRO A 95 7.67 2.34 1.58
C PRO A 95 8.21 3.34 0.55
N VAL A 96 8.09 2.96 -0.73
CA VAL A 96 8.25 3.84 -1.90
C VAL A 96 6.96 3.94 -2.73
N PHE A 97 5.86 3.49 -2.15
CA PHE A 97 4.51 3.66 -2.70
C PHE A 97 3.73 4.62 -1.81
N ASN A 98 3.05 5.55 -2.44
CA ASN A 98 2.13 6.47 -1.79
C ASN A 98 0.89 5.73 -1.23
N GLU A 99 0.09 6.40 -0.43
CA GLU A 99 -1.12 5.82 0.17
C GLU A 99 -2.15 5.37 -0.88
N ASP A 100 -2.18 6.02 -2.04
CA ASP A 100 -3.04 5.65 -3.18
C ASP A 100 -2.51 4.46 -4.00
N GLY A 101 -1.35 3.90 -3.62
CA GLY A 101 -0.72 2.78 -4.30
C GLY A 101 0.15 3.18 -5.50
N SER A 102 0.24 4.46 -5.83
CA SER A 102 1.17 4.95 -6.84
C SER A 102 2.61 4.84 -6.35
N ILE A 103 3.54 4.60 -7.27
CA ILE A 103 4.97 4.65 -6.94
C ILE A 103 5.46 6.09 -7.01
N ILE A 104 6.43 6.44 -6.15
CA ILE A 104 7.10 7.75 -6.20
C ILE A 104 7.61 8.06 -7.62
N GLN A 105 7.51 9.32 -8.01
CA GLN A 105 7.95 9.81 -9.31
C GLN A 105 9.21 10.66 -9.23
N THR A 106 9.49 11.21 -8.04
CA THR A 106 10.65 12.09 -7.81
C THR A 106 11.24 11.85 -6.43
N SER A 107 12.44 12.38 -6.19
CA SER A 107 13.04 12.42 -4.85
C SER A 107 12.31 13.43 -3.93
N GLU A 108 11.50 14.32 -4.49
CA GLU A 108 10.77 15.36 -3.78
C GLU A 108 9.42 14.89 -3.23
N ASP A 109 8.91 13.76 -3.70
CA ASP A 109 7.69 13.14 -3.17
C ASP A 109 7.79 12.97 -1.66
N ALA A 110 6.69 13.18 -0.94
CA ALA A 110 6.66 13.05 0.51
C ALA A 110 7.10 11.66 0.98
N THR A 111 6.68 10.63 0.27
CA THR A 111 7.08 9.23 0.53
C THR A 111 8.57 9.02 0.27
N ALA A 112 9.15 9.60 -0.80
CA ALA A 112 10.58 9.53 -1.09
C ALA A 112 11.42 10.23 -0.02
N LYS A 113 10.99 11.41 0.44
CA LYS A 113 11.62 12.13 1.56
C LYS A 113 11.56 11.34 2.86
N ALA A 114 10.42 10.73 3.16
CA ALA A 114 10.27 9.88 4.34
C ALA A 114 11.18 8.65 4.27
N PHE A 115 11.23 7.97 3.12
CA PHE A 115 12.16 6.88 2.86
C PHE A 115 13.61 7.32 3.11
N THR A 116 14.07 8.37 2.44
CA THR A 116 15.44 8.88 2.56
C THR A 116 15.78 9.22 4.01
N LYS A 117 14.87 9.94 4.71
CA LYS A 117 15.06 10.26 6.13
C LYS A 117 15.20 8.99 6.99
N THR A 118 14.37 7.99 6.75
CA THR A 118 14.41 6.73 7.52
C THR A 118 15.73 6.02 7.32
N VAL A 119 16.19 5.87 6.07
CA VAL A 119 17.41 5.13 5.78
C VAL A 119 18.68 5.88 6.23
N THR A 120 18.73 7.20 6.10
CA THR A 120 19.90 7.98 6.50
C THR A 120 20.06 8.11 8.02
N ASN A 121 18.95 8.11 8.75
CA ASN A 121 18.97 8.24 10.21
C ASN A 121 19.06 6.90 10.96
N ASN A 122 19.03 5.77 10.26
CA ASN A 122 19.09 4.47 10.89
C ASN A 122 20.46 3.85 10.78
N ALA A 123 21.21 3.83 11.90
CA ALA A 123 22.54 3.24 11.96
C ALA A 123 22.55 1.73 11.59
N ASN A 124 21.41 1.03 11.70
CA ASN A 124 21.31 -0.37 11.32
C ASN A 124 21.52 -0.61 9.82
N PHE A 125 21.44 0.43 8.96
CA PHE A 125 21.58 0.28 7.51
C PHE A 125 22.98 0.63 7.01
N GLN A 126 23.73 1.43 7.74
CA GLN A 126 24.96 2.08 7.26
C GLN A 126 26.05 1.11 6.81
N ASN A 127 26.19 -0.05 7.47
CA ASN A 127 27.26 -1.00 7.20
C ASN A 127 26.75 -2.40 6.80
N LYS A 128 25.47 -2.51 6.42
CA LYS A 128 24.86 -3.79 6.05
C LYS A 128 24.63 -3.91 4.56
N GLU A 129 24.53 -5.12 4.07
CA GLU A 129 23.90 -5.42 2.80
C GLU A 129 22.40 -5.06 2.89
N LEU A 130 21.88 -4.40 1.89
CA LEU A 130 20.48 -3.96 1.84
C LEU A 130 19.69 -4.81 0.83
N TYR A 131 18.78 -5.63 1.33
CA TYR A 131 17.93 -6.47 0.52
C TYR A 131 16.56 -5.82 0.38
N LEU A 132 16.19 -5.44 -0.85
CA LEU A 132 14.98 -4.71 -1.15
C LEU A 132 13.84 -5.67 -1.49
N LEU A 133 12.81 -5.69 -0.65
CA LEU A 133 11.61 -6.50 -0.80
C LEU A 133 10.47 -5.64 -1.35
N CYS A 134 10.07 -5.87 -2.59
CA CYS A 134 8.82 -5.34 -3.14
C CYS A 134 7.93 -6.50 -3.61
N ASN A 135 6.76 -6.23 -4.18
CA ASN A 135 5.84 -7.31 -4.58
C ASN A 135 6.46 -8.29 -5.58
N SER A 136 7.16 -7.80 -6.60
CA SER A 136 7.71 -8.62 -7.70
C SER A 136 9.24 -8.59 -7.81
N GLY A 137 9.93 -7.90 -6.91
CA GLY A 137 11.39 -7.70 -7.02
C GLY A 137 11.83 -6.71 -8.11
N ALA A 138 10.91 -5.89 -8.66
CA ALA A 138 11.18 -5.02 -9.81
C ALA A 138 11.00 -3.53 -9.50
N ARG A 139 9.78 -3.00 -9.70
CA ARG A 139 9.55 -1.54 -9.70
C ARG A 139 9.90 -0.85 -8.39
N GLY A 140 9.34 -1.29 -7.28
CA GLY A 140 9.59 -0.68 -5.97
C GLY A 140 11.05 -0.82 -5.53
N ALA A 141 11.65 -1.98 -5.77
CA ALA A 141 13.06 -2.20 -5.47
C ALA A 141 13.96 -1.22 -6.24
N ARG A 142 13.68 -1.01 -7.54
CA ARG A 142 14.47 -0.06 -8.36
C ARG A 142 14.31 1.39 -7.89
N ALA A 143 13.10 1.81 -7.55
CA ALA A 143 12.86 3.15 -7.04
C ALA A 143 13.58 3.39 -5.71
N ALA A 144 13.52 2.44 -4.78
CA ALA A 144 14.26 2.49 -3.52
C ALA A 144 15.77 2.52 -3.74
N ALA A 145 16.28 1.74 -4.69
CA ALA A 145 17.71 1.70 -4.99
C ALA A 145 18.22 3.05 -5.52
N VAL A 146 17.45 3.74 -6.36
CA VAL A 146 17.79 5.10 -6.81
C VAL A 146 17.85 6.09 -5.64
N LEU A 147 16.90 6.02 -4.72
CA LEU A 147 16.94 6.88 -3.52
C LEU A 147 18.13 6.56 -2.62
N LEU A 148 18.44 5.27 -2.41
CA LEU A 148 19.63 4.85 -1.65
C LEU A 148 20.93 5.35 -2.28
N GLN A 149 21.06 5.21 -3.60
CA GLN A 149 22.21 5.72 -4.35
C GLN A 149 22.35 7.24 -4.17
N ARG A 150 21.26 7.99 -4.27
CA ARG A 150 21.24 9.45 -4.04
C ARG A 150 21.55 9.83 -2.60
N ALA A 151 21.20 8.97 -1.65
CA ALA A 151 21.54 9.12 -0.24
C ALA A 151 23.01 8.72 0.09
N GLY A 152 23.80 8.33 -0.92
CA GLY A 152 25.22 8.01 -0.78
C GLY A 152 25.52 6.57 -0.37
N TYR A 153 24.55 5.65 -0.47
CA TYR A 153 24.80 4.24 -0.22
C TYR A 153 25.62 3.60 -1.35
N ASP A 154 26.52 2.70 -1.00
CA ASP A 154 27.25 1.91 -1.97
C ASP A 154 26.31 0.96 -2.71
N THR A 155 26.19 1.14 -4.03
CA THR A 155 25.29 0.36 -4.88
C THR A 155 25.67 -1.12 -4.94
N SER A 156 26.93 -1.48 -4.67
CA SER A 156 27.36 -2.88 -4.61
C SER A 156 26.71 -3.66 -3.47
N ARG A 157 26.19 -2.95 -2.47
CA ARG A 157 25.51 -3.50 -1.28
C ARG A 157 23.98 -3.44 -1.37
N ILE A 158 23.45 -3.03 -2.50
CA ILE A 158 22.00 -2.91 -2.71
C ILE A 158 21.55 -4.04 -3.64
N HIS A 159 20.70 -4.91 -3.13
CA HIS A 159 20.22 -6.09 -3.84
C HIS A 159 18.69 -6.11 -3.89
N THR A 160 18.13 -6.66 -4.95
CA THR A 160 16.69 -6.97 -4.98
C THR A 160 16.47 -8.46 -4.68
N ILE A 161 15.38 -8.76 -3.96
CA ILE A 161 14.95 -10.13 -3.72
C ILE A 161 14.18 -10.61 -4.97
N THR A 162 14.70 -11.67 -5.60
CA THR A 162 14.15 -12.25 -6.83
C THR A 162 12.70 -12.69 -6.62
N GLY A 163 11.81 -12.21 -7.50
CA GLY A 163 10.38 -12.49 -7.42
C GLY A 163 9.65 -11.72 -6.31
N GLY A 164 10.38 -11.01 -5.45
CA GLY A 164 9.81 -10.23 -4.35
C GLY A 164 8.89 -11.04 -3.45
N ALA A 165 7.92 -10.37 -2.85
CA ALA A 165 6.96 -11.00 -1.94
C ALA A 165 6.12 -12.11 -2.60
N THR A 166 5.80 -11.97 -3.88
CA THR A 166 5.02 -12.97 -4.62
C THR A 166 5.82 -14.21 -4.98
N GLY A 167 7.14 -14.09 -5.09
CA GLY A 167 8.04 -15.19 -5.43
C GLY A 167 8.64 -15.92 -4.22
N LEU A 168 8.36 -15.47 -3.00
CA LEU A 168 8.80 -16.17 -1.80
C LEU A 168 8.02 -17.47 -1.64
N GLU A 169 8.69 -18.60 -1.79
CA GLU A 169 8.08 -19.94 -1.69
C GLU A 169 7.63 -20.25 -0.26
N VAL A 170 8.23 -19.62 0.74
CA VAL A 170 7.95 -19.85 2.17
C VAL A 170 7.03 -18.74 2.68
N ARG A 171 5.75 -18.84 2.39
CA ARG A 171 4.73 -17.87 2.83
C ARG A 171 4.69 -17.66 4.36
N TYR A 172 5.11 -18.64 5.13
CA TYR A 172 5.14 -18.60 6.60
C TYR A 172 6.16 -17.59 7.15
N ALA A 173 7.27 -17.35 6.46
CA ALA A 173 8.23 -16.32 6.85
C ALA A 173 7.66 -14.89 6.73
N PHE A 174 6.55 -14.76 6.02
CA PHE A 174 5.86 -13.48 5.76
C PHE A 174 4.91 -13.04 6.88
N LEU A 175 4.62 -13.89 7.84
CA LEU A 175 3.65 -13.55 8.89
C LEU A 175 4.29 -12.92 10.13
N GLY A 176 5.61 -12.77 10.14
CA GLY A 176 6.38 -11.90 11.05
C GLY A 176 6.32 -12.19 12.55
N THR A 177 5.43 -13.05 13.01
CA THR A 177 5.15 -13.20 14.44
C THR A 177 4.94 -14.64 14.89
N ASN A 178 5.35 -15.64 14.15
CA ASN A 178 5.04 -17.06 14.42
C ASN A 178 3.52 -17.38 14.44
N ASN A 179 2.71 -16.58 13.78
CA ASN A 179 1.27 -16.81 13.69
C ASN A 179 0.92 -17.82 12.59
N ALA A 180 1.91 -18.29 11.84
CA ALA A 180 1.69 -19.32 10.84
C ALA A 180 1.62 -20.69 11.51
N VAL A 181 0.59 -21.45 11.14
CA VAL A 181 0.42 -22.83 11.55
C VAL A 181 0.59 -23.74 10.33
N THR A 182 1.15 -24.93 10.54
CA THR A 182 1.23 -25.94 9.50
C THR A 182 -0.16 -26.55 9.23
N GLY A 183 -0.31 -27.19 8.06
CA GLY A 183 -1.53 -27.93 7.76
C GLY A 183 -1.83 -29.03 8.79
N ALA A 184 -0.81 -29.67 9.34
CA ALA A 184 -0.96 -30.69 10.39
C ALA A 184 -1.48 -30.09 11.70
N GLU A 185 -0.98 -28.93 12.11
CA GLU A 185 -1.47 -28.21 13.30
C GLU A 185 -2.91 -27.72 13.09
N ALA A 186 -3.24 -27.21 11.89
CA ALA A 186 -4.61 -26.81 11.56
C ALA A 186 -5.57 -28.02 11.62
N VAL A 187 -5.16 -29.19 11.09
CA VAL A 187 -5.95 -30.43 11.18
C VAL A 187 -6.10 -30.88 12.64
N ALA A 188 -5.06 -30.77 13.46
CA ALA A 188 -5.15 -31.11 14.87
C ALA A 188 -6.08 -30.19 15.68
N ALA A 189 -6.26 -28.94 15.21
CA ALA A 189 -7.09 -27.95 15.86
C ALA A 189 -8.58 -27.98 15.48
N VAL A 190 -9.00 -28.81 14.48
CA VAL A 190 -10.37 -28.77 13.95
C VAL A 190 -11.48 -29.09 14.96
N ASP A 191 -11.17 -29.80 16.03
CA ASP A 191 -12.10 -30.15 17.11
C ASP A 191 -11.86 -29.33 18.39
N SER A 192 -10.96 -28.32 18.36
CA SER A 192 -10.75 -27.42 19.49
C SER A 192 -11.88 -26.38 19.59
N ASN A 193 -12.35 -26.13 20.81
CA ASN A 193 -13.32 -25.06 21.06
C ASN A 193 -12.65 -23.67 21.18
N ASP A 194 -11.32 -23.62 21.28
CA ASP A 194 -10.56 -22.39 21.46
C ASP A 194 -10.03 -21.84 20.12
N VAL A 195 -10.31 -22.54 19.01
CA VAL A 195 -9.83 -22.18 17.67
C VAL A 195 -11.00 -22.06 16.71
N VAL A 196 -11.07 -20.97 15.99
CA VAL A 196 -11.97 -20.80 14.84
C VAL A 196 -11.16 -20.87 13.56
N ILE A 197 -11.47 -21.82 12.70
CA ILE A 197 -10.84 -21.98 11.39
C ILE A 197 -11.73 -21.30 10.35
N VAL A 198 -11.18 -20.32 9.66
CA VAL A 198 -11.89 -19.57 8.61
C VAL A 198 -11.27 -19.89 7.26
N ASP A 199 -12.08 -20.44 6.35
CA ASP A 199 -11.70 -20.66 4.96
C ASP A 199 -12.10 -19.45 4.12
N VAL A 200 -11.08 -18.77 3.62
CA VAL A 200 -11.22 -17.52 2.84
C VAL A 200 -11.24 -17.75 1.32
N ARG A 201 -11.12 -19.00 0.89
CA ARG A 201 -11.17 -19.36 -0.54
C ARG A 201 -12.56 -19.12 -1.13
N THR A 202 -12.70 -19.29 -2.46
CA THR A 202 -14.00 -19.16 -3.11
C THR A 202 -14.98 -20.19 -2.55
N LYS A 203 -16.28 -19.91 -2.66
CA LYS A 203 -17.36 -20.84 -2.21
C LYS A 203 -17.26 -22.20 -2.90
N GLU A 204 -16.85 -22.21 -4.17
CA GLU A 204 -16.66 -23.43 -4.96
C GLU A 204 -15.50 -24.26 -4.42
N ASN A 205 -14.37 -23.61 -4.08
CA ASN A 205 -13.23 -24.30 -3.48
C ASN A 205 -13.56 -24.87 -2.09
N PHE A 206 -14.34 -24.15 -1.30
CA PHE A 206 -14.84 -24.65 -0.03
C PHE A 206 -15.75 -25.86 -0.22
N ALA A 207 -16.70 -25.82 -1.16
CA ALA A 207 -17.60 -26.90 -1.45
C ALA A 207 -16.90 -28.18 -1.95
N ASN A 208 -15.79 -27.98 -2.70
CA ASN A 208 -14.99 -29.12 -3.22
C ASN A 208 -14.12 -29.80 -2.15
N GLY A 209 -13.99 -29.20 -0.97
CA GLY A 209 -13.26 -29.77 0.17
C GLY A 209 -12.72 -28.68 1.09
N HIS A 210 -12.98 -28.83 2.38
CA HIS A 210 -12.57 -27.90 3.42
C HIS A 210 -12.18 -28.65 4.69
N LEU A 211 -11.53 -27.99 5.61
CA LEU A 211 -11.26 -28.54 6.94
C LEU A 211 -12.56 -28.70 7.73
N LYS A 212 -12.70 -29.82 8.42
CA LYS A 212 -13.82 -30.05 9.32
C LYS A 212 -14.00 -28.85 10.26
N ASN A 213 -15.23 -28.44 10.48
CA ASN A 213 -15.63 -27.32 11.35
C ASN A 213 -15.12 -25.94 10.89
N SER A 214 -14.51 -25.80 9.72
CA SER A 214 -14.15 -24.47 9.21
C SER A 214 -15.37 -23.69 8.73
N LEU A 215 -15.30 -22.38 8.87
CA LEU A 215 -16.31 -21.44 8.39
C LEU A 215 -15.94 -20.95 7.00
N SER A 216 -16.90 -20.91 6.08
CA SER A 216 -16.69 -20.29 4.78
C SER A 216 -16.95 -18.79 4.85
N LEU A 217 -15.89 -18.00 4.84
CA LEU A 217 -15.93 -16.53 4.76
C LEU A 217 -15.03 -16.07 3.61
N PRO A 218 -15.46 -16.27 2.37
CA PRO A 218 -14.61 -16.02 1.21
C PRO A 218 -14.26 -14.54 1.07
N VAL A 219 -12.98 -14.27 0.86
CA VAL A 219 -12.46 -13.01 0.34
C VAL A 219 -12.00 -13.15 -1.12
N PHE A 220 -11.93 -14.39 -1.60
CA PHE A 220 -11.78 -14.72 -3.02
C PHE A 220 -13.14 -15.13 -3.59
N TYR A 221 -13.45 -14.64 -4.79
CA TYR A 221 -14.69 -14.96 -5.49
C TYR A 221 -14.46 -15.05 -7.01
N LEU A 222 -15.41 -15.57 -7.72
CA LEU A 222 -15.41 -15.57 -9.19
C LEU A 222 -16.16 -14.32 -9.68
N ASN A 223 -15.52 -13.51 -10.52
CA ASN A 223 -16.18 -12.40 -11.19
C ASN A 223 -17.16 -12.89 -12.28
N GLU A 224 -17.83 -11.97 -12.96
CA GLU A 224 -18.80 -12.29 -14.01
C GLU A 224 -18.21 -13.09 -15.18
N GLU A 225 -16.89 -13.00 -15.37
CA GLU A 225 -16.14 -13.75 -16.39
C GLU A 225 -15.69 -15.15 -15.89
N GLY A 226 -16.03 -15.51 -14.65
CA GLY A 226 -15.60 -16.77 -14.02
C GLY A 226 -14.14 -16.78 -13.58
N LYS A 227 -13.48 -15.63 -13.56
CA LYS A 227 -12.10 -15.51 -13.10
C LYS A 227 -12.05 -15.26 -11.59
N GLN A 228 -11.16 -15.99 -10.90
CA GLN A 228 -10.95 -15.77 -9.49
C GLN A 228 -10.28 -14.39 -9.25
N VAL A 229 -10.91 -13.60 -8.41
CA VAL A 229 -10.45 -12.30 -7.94
C VAL A 229 -10.46 -12.26 -6.41
N VAL A 230 -9.78 -11.30 -5.83
CA VAL A 230 -9.79 -11.03 -4.38
C VAL A 230 -10.54 -9.74 -4.11
N ALA A 231 -11.18 -9.64 -2.95
CA ALA A 231 -11.75 -8.40 -2.46
C ALA A 231 -10.63 -7.36 -2.24
N GLU A 232 -10.58 -6.33 -3.07
CA GLU A 232 -9.47 -5.36 -3.10
C GLU A 232 -9.69 -4.18 -2.15
N THR A 233 -10.93 -3.93 -1.78
CA THR A 233 -11.30 -2.81 -0.91
C THR A 233 -12.29 -3.23 0.16
N ASN A 234 -12.34 -2.49 1.26
CA ASN A 234 -13.35 -2.68 2.31
C ASN A 234 -14.78 -2.34 1.87
N GLN A 235 -14.98 -1.82 0.66
CA GLN A 235 -16.30 -1.60 0.05
C GLN A 235 -16.80 -2.81 -0.72
N ASP A 236 -15.93 -3.77 -1.01
CA ASP A 236 -16.30 -5.02 -1.64
C ASP A 236 -17.29 -5.81 -0.76
N PRO A 237 -18.39 -6.37 -1.31
CA PRO A 237 -19.38 -7.11 -0.54
C PRO A 237 -18.78 -8.29 0.26
N TYR A 238 -17.79 -8.98 -0.30
CA TYR A 238 -17.12 -10.09 0.38
C TYR A 238 -16.27 -9.62 1.55
N ALA A 239 -15.53 -8.51 1.37
CA ALA A 239 -14.75 -7.90 2.44
C ALA A 239 -15.65 -7.39 3.57
N LYS A 240 -16.80 -6.76 3.25
CA LYS A 240 -17.77 -6.32 4.25
C LYS A 240 -18.34 -7.50 5.05
N THR A 241 -18.79 -8.54 4.36
CA THR A 241 -19.35 -9.74 5.02
C THR A 241 -18.31 -10.38 5.96
N PHE A 242 -17.04 -10.46 5.50
CA PHE A 242 -15.95 -10.98 6.33
C PHE A 242 -15.74 -10.10 7.58
N ALA A 243 -15.62 -8.80 7.41
CA ALA A 243 -15.38 -7.86 8.51
C ALA A 243 -16.52 -7.85 9.53
N GLU A 244 -17.77 -7.82 9.06
CA GLU A 244 -18.96 -7.87 9.90
C GLU A 244 -19.02 -9.17 10.74
N TYR A 245 -18.72 -10.31 10.12
CA TYR A 245 -18.69 -11.58 10.83
C TYR A 245 -17.60 -11.60 11.91
N VAL A 246 -16.38 -11.18 11.59
CA VAL A 246 -15.25 -11.12 12.51
C VAL A 246 -15.60 -10.21 13.71
N GLN A 247 -16.12 -9.03 13.43
CA GLN A 247 -16.51 -8.09 14.48
C GLN A 247 -17.60 -8.63 15.39
N ALA A 248 -18.56 -9.35 14.85
CA ALA A 248 -19.69 -9.86 15.61
C ALA A 248 -19.39 -11.12 16.44
N HIS A 249 -18.40 -11.94 16.05
CA HIS A 249 -18.23 -13.28 16.60
C HIS A 249 -16.81 -13.60 17.07
N LEU A 250 -15.80 -12.84 16.65
CA LEU A 250 -14.39 -13.15 16.89
C LEU A 250 -13.63 -12.01 17.60
N SER A 251 -14.31 -10.93 17.96
CA SER A 251 -13.73 -9.77 18.66
C SER A 251 -13.84 -9.90 20.17
#